data_778c4d7a6152fe9dd047ceb55ffd25fe
#
_entry.id   778c4d7a6152fe9dd047ceb55ffd25fe
#
_cell.length_a   1.000
_cell.length_b   1.000
_cell.length_c   1.000
_cell.angle_alpha   90.00
_cell.angle_beta   90.00
_cell.angle_gamma   90.00
#
_symmetry.space_group_name_H-M   'P 1'
#
loop_
_entity.id
_entity.type
_entity.pdbx_description
1 polymer ?
#
loop_
_entity_poly.entity_id
_entity_poly.type
_entity_poly.pdbx_seq_one_letter_code
_entity_poly.pdbx_strand_id
1 'polypeptide(L)'
;SLLFFIQLTLFILTLSCALGYVVAKLSTKLKNKSYITAIASLLFIGIYYFVYYKASVALQSFLENALFYGDILKDKVYLLYLLGKACTGNFLYLLITIIISVALFTLVWYLLKKSFLKILSATKRIEKLKVKKLDIRQRGVFSSLVKKELARFTSSSAYMLNASMGSVFMIVLMFVIIVKKDIFFQMFPYIEGKYINVGIMAVFFFLISTNFMGACSVSLEGKNIWITKSLPVDTKDILLSKVVFHCLLTIIPALITGLIVCVILKINPIILLAILIAGIFYSLMNVTLNVLMPTLHWTNEITVIKQSGCSMLAAIGGWIYPIIFIALSVVTVKQGWDITIYYLIWMLVTLIVSILLYRWLTTKGCKKYLDLN
;
A
#
# COMPACT_ATOMS: atom_id res chain seq x y z
N SER A 1 -16.93 20.18 27.95
CA SER A 1 -16.06 19.21 27.27
C SER A 1 -16.74 18.50 26.08
N LEU A 2 -17.99 18.05 26.17
CA LEU A 2 -18.70 17.40 25.06
C LEU A 2 -18.91 18.32 23.86
N LEU A 3 -19.31 19.56 24.11
CA LEU A 3 -19.49 20.58 23.07
C LEU A 3 -18.17 20.90 22.32
N PHE A 4 -17.06 20.95 23.04
CA PHE A 4 -15.74 21.12 22.42
C PHE A 4 -15.37 19.95 21.51
N PHE A 5 -15.71 18.71 21.90
CA PHE A 5 -15.43 17.53 21.08
C PHE A 5 -16.24 17.56 19.77
N ILE A 6 -17.53 17.92 19.84
CA ILE A 6 -18.40 18.07 18.67
C ILE A 6 -17.85 19.17 17.74
N GLN A 7 -17.44 20.31 18.29
CA GLN A 7 -16.87 21.42 17.54
C GLN A 7 -15.56 21.03 16.85
N LEU A 8 -14.65 20.31 17.54
CA LEU A 8 -13.41 19.84 16.98
C LEU A 8 -13.65 18.87 15.82
N THR A 9 -14.63 17.96 15.97
CA THR A 9 -15.04 17.05 14.91
C THR A 9 -15.54 17.79 13.67
N LEU A 10 -16.37 18.84 13.86
CA LEU A 10 -16.86 19.68 12.76
C LEU A 10 -15.71 20.42 12.06
N PHE A 11 -14.75 20.91 12.80
CA PHE A 11 -13.58 21.61 12.27
C PHE A 11 -12.71 20.66 11.42
N ILE A 12 -12.42 19.45 11.93
CA ILE A 12 -11.66 18.40 11.20
C ILE A 12 -12.40 17.99 9.93
N LEU A 13 -13.73 17.78 10.02
CA LEU A 13 -14.55 17.46 8.86
C LEU A 13 -14.48 18.55 7.79
N THR A 14 -14.52 19.81 8.19
CA THR A 14 -14.42 20.95 7.29
C THR A 14 -13.07 20.99 6.56
N LEU A 15 -11.97 20.77 7.28
CA LEU A 15 -10.63 20.68 6.69
C LEU A 15 -10.52 19.51 5.70
N SER A 16 -11.05 18.35 6.07
CA SER A 16 -11.05 17.15 5.22
C SER A 16 -11.84 17.40 3.92
N CYS A 17 -13.00 18.03 4.01
CA CYS A 17 -13.80 18.41 2.85
C CYS A 17 -13.10 19.46 1.96
N ALA A 18 -12.45 20.46 2.57
CA ALA A 18 -11.68 21.47 1.84
C ALA A 18 -10.50 20.86 1.07
N LEU A 19 -9.72 19.98 1.73
CA LEU A 19 -8.63 19.26 1.09
C LEU A 19 -9.13 18.34 -0.01
N GLY A 20 -10.22 17.60 0.22
CA GLY A 20 -10.87 16.76 -0.79
C GLY A 20 -11.30 17.56 -2.02
N TYR A 21 -11.86 18.76 -1.82
CA TYR A 21 -12.21 19.68 -2.91
C TYR A 21 -10.99 20.10 -3.74
N VAL A 22 -9.91 20.49 -3.08
CA VAL A 22 -8.66 20.90 -3.76
C VAL A 22 -8.12 19.74 -4.60
N VAL A 23 -8.02 18.54 -4.01
CA VAL A 23 -7.55 17.33 -4.71
C VAL A 23 -8.46 16.99 -5.89
N ALA A 24 -9.79 17.03 -5.71
CA ALA A 24 -10.75 16.77 -6.79
C ALA A 24 -10.58 17.78 -7.94
N LYS A 25 -10.43 19.06 -7.64
CA LYS A 25 -10.24 20.13 -8.64
C LYS A 25 -8.90 20.00 -9.38
N LEU A 26 -7.83 19.63 -8.68
CA LEU A 26 -6.52 19.38 -9.29
C LEU A 26 -6.58 18.15 -10.20
N SER A 27 -7.21 17.06 -9.76
CA SER A 27 -7.32 15.82 -10.52
C SER A 27 -8.06 15.97 -11.85
N THR A 28 -8.99 16.94 -11.98
CA THR A 28 -9.69 17.21 -13.25
C THR A 28 -8.77 17.78 -14.33
N LYS A 29 -7.65 18.37 -13.97
CA LYS A 29 -6.68 19.00 -14.89
C LYS A 29 -5.57 18.04 -15.33
N LEU A 30 -5.43 16.88 -14.70
CA LEU A 30 -4.31 15.98 -14.92
C LEU A 30 -4.60 14.95 -16.01
N LYS A 31 -3.68 14.82 -16.97
CA LYS A 31 -3.83 13.96 -18.14
C LYS A 31 -3.65 12.46 -17.84
N ASN A 32 -2.71 12.13 -16.93
CA ASN A 32 -2.45 10.77 -16.43
C ASN A 32 -2.81 10.69 -14.94
N LYS A 33 -4.12 10.71 -14.66
CA LYS A 33 -4.67 10.85 -13.30
C LYS A 33 -4.11 9.84 -12.29
N SER A 34 -4.03 8.57 -12.69
CA SER A 34 -3.67 7.49 -11.74
C SER A 34 -2.24 7.57 -11.23
N TYR A 35 -1.26 7.75 -12.12
CA TYR A 35 0.15 7.90 -11.71
C TYR A 35 0.39 9.15 -10.87
N ILE A 36 -0.15 10.28 -11.32
CA ILE A 36 0.06 11.56 -10.63
C ILE A 36 -0.61 11.51 -9.26
N THR A 37 -1.81 10.93 -9.16
CA THR A 37 -2.49 10.74 -7.87
C THR A 37 -1.70 9.81 -6.95
N ALA A 38 -1.14 8.72 -7.48
CA ALA A 38 -0.32 7.81 -6.68
C ALA A 38 0.95 8.50 -6.15
N ILE A 39 1.70 9.19 -7.01
CA ILE A 39 2.90 9.93 -6.62
C ILE A 39 2.56 11.04 -5.62
N ALA A 40 1.51 11.83 -5.89
CA ALA A 40 1.08 12.89 -4.98
C ALA A 40 0.68 12.34 -3.61
N SER A 41 -0.01 11.20 -3.56
CA SER A 41 -0.38 10.56 -2.29
C SER A 41 0.84 10.07 -1.52
N LEU A 42 1.84 9.49 -2.20
CA LEU A 42 3.09 9.07 -1.56
C LEU A 42 3.90 10.26 -1.04
N LEU A 43 3.99 11.34 -1.80
CA LEU A 43 4.62 12.58 -1.36
C LEU A 43 3.90 13.17 -0.15
N PHE A 44 2.57 13.17 -0.15
CA PHE A 44 1.79 13.66 0.98
C PHE A 44 2.02 12.82 2.23
N ILE A 45 2.07 11.50 2.12
CA ILE A 45 2.40 10.59 3.22
C ILE A 45 3.83 10.87 3.73
N GLY A 46 4.79 11.05 2.84
CA GLY A 46 6.17 11.41 3.21
C GLY A 46 6.26 12.75 3.97
N ILE A 47 5.58 13.78 3.47
CA ILE A 47 5.49 15.08 4.13
C ILE A 47 4.81 14.95 5.50
N TYR A 48 3.71 14.18 5.59
CA TYR A 48 3.01 13.93 6.85
C TYR A 48 3.93 13.31 7.90
N TYR A 49 4.67 12.25 7.56
CA TYR A 49 5.60 11.60 8.50
C TYR A 49 6.79 12.51 8.85
N PHE A 50 7.28 13.30 7.90
CA PHE A 50 8.33 14.29 8.18
C PHE A 50 7.86 15.36 9.17
N VAL A 51 6.67 15.91 8.96
CA VAL A 51 6.06 16.90 9.87
C VAL A 51 5.77 16.27 11.22
N TYR A 52 5.24 15.04 11.25
CA TYR A 52 4.98 14.31 12.49
C TYR A 52 6.27 14.09 13.31
N TYR A 53 7.36 13.66 12.65
CA TYR A 53 8.67 13.51 13.30
C TYR A 53 9.18 14.83 13.87
N LYS A 54 9.13 15.92 13.09
CA LYS A 54 9.52 17.25 13.57
C LYS A 54 8.62 17.74 14.69
N ALA A 55 7.33 17.50 14.61
CA ALA A 55 6.38 17.87 15.66
C ALA A 55 6.61 17.10 16.96
N SER A 56 6.93 15.80 16.90
CA SER A 56 7.22 14.99 18.09
C SER A 56 8.48 15.45 18.82
N VAL A 57 9.52 15.85 18.09
CA VAL A 57 10.74 16.43 18.66
C VAL A 57 10.47 17.82 19.26
N ALA A 58 9.64 18.63 18.59
CA ALA A 58 9.27 19.95 19.08
C ALA A 58 8.34 19.89 20.29
N LEU A 59 7.55 18.82 20.46
CA LEU A 59 6.57 18.70 21.54
C LEU A 59 7.24 18.79 22.92
N GLN A 60 8.40 18.19 23.10
CA GLN A 60 9.16 18.29 24.33
C GLN A 60 9.55 19.75 24.64
N SER A 61 10.09 20.48 23.66
CA SER A 61 10.43 21.89 23.83
C SER A 61 9.21 22.78 24.06
N PHE A 62 8.05 22.42 23.48
CA PHE A 62 6.77 23.08 23.75
C PHE A 62 6.31 22.88 25.19
N LEU A 63 6.46 21.69 25.76
CA LEU A 63 6.10 21.42 27.16
C LEU A 63 7.01 22.13 28.13
N GLU A 64 8.32 22.19 27.85
CA GLU A 64 9.31 22.87 28.69
C GLU A 64 9.13 24.40 28.69
N ASN A 65 8.70 24.97 27.58
CA ASN A 65 8.57 26.42 27.38
C ASN A 65 7.13 26.85 27.06
N ALA A 66 6.13 26.25 27.69
CA ALA A 66 4.71 26.40 27.37
C ALA A 66 4.22 27.86 27.39
N LEU A 67 4.72 28.68 28.31
CA LEU A 67 4.35 30.11 28.43
C LEU A 67 4.86 30.90 27.21
N PHE A 68 6.11 30.72 26.84
CA PHE A 68 6.72 31.40 25.68
C PHE A 68 6.01 31.06 24.37
N TYR A 69 5.71 29.78 24.16
CA TYR A 69 4.96 29.37 22.96
C TYR A 69 3.49 29.80 23.00
N GLY A 70 2.89 29.91 24.20
CA GLY A 70 1.55 30.46 24.37
C GLY A 70 1.41 31.88 23.87
N ASP A 71 2.41 32.74 24.16
CA ASP A 71 2.45 34.11 23.69
C ASP A 71 2.67 34.19 22.18
N ILE A 72 3.57 33.38 21.63
CA ILE A 72 3.77 33.30 20.16
C ILE A 72 2.48 32.84 19.45
N LEU A 73 1.75 31.88 19.98
CA LEU A 73 0.49 31.42 19.40
C LEU A 73 -0.57 32.53 19.44
N LYS A 74 -0.62 33.28 20.50
CA LYS A 74 -1.51 34.45 20.63
C LYS A 74 -1.26 35.49 19.55
N ASP A 75 0.00 35.79 19.24
CA ASP A 75 0.39 36.84 18.32
C ASP A 75 0.38 36.39 16.86
N LYS A 76 0.82 35.14 16.56
CA LYS A 76 1.00 34.66 15.18
C LYS A 76 -0.09 33.73 14.68
N VAL A 77 -0.73 32.96 15.54
CA VAL A 77 -1.72 31.94 15.14
C VAL A 77 -2.93 31.98 16.10
N TYR A 78 -3.59 33.11 16.13
CA TYR A 78 -4.69 33.41 17.05
C TYR A 78 -5.80 32.33 17.06
N LEU A 79 -6.07 31.67 15.92
CA LEU A 79 -7.05 30.61 15.85
C LEU A 79 -6.70 29.41 16.74
N LEU A 80 -5.43 29.00 16.80
CA LEU A 80 -4.99 27.92 17.68
C LEU A 80 -5.05 28.33 19.15
N TYR A 81 -4.73 29.59 19.46
CA TYR A 81 -4.89 30.14 20.79
C TYR A 81 -6.36 30.12 21.26
N LEU A 82 -7.30 30.52 20.38
CA LEU A 82 -8.74 30.44 20.64
C LEU A 82 -9.20 29.01 20.95
N LEU A 83 -8.75 28.03 20.14
CA LEU A 83 -9.05 26.60 20.36
C LEU A 83 -8.49 26.11 21.70
N GLY A 84 -7.28 26.52 22.08
CA GLY A 84 -6.68 26.20 23.36
C GLY A 84 -7.49 26.76 24.54
N LYS A 85 -7.92 28.03 24.46
CA LYS A 85 -8.78 28.67 25.47
C LYS A 85 -10.18 28.06 25.56
N ALA A 86 -10.75 27.62 24.42
CA ALA A 86 -12.00 26.88 24.41
C ALA A 86 -11.87 25.51 25.09
N CYS A 87 -10.72 24.84 24.93
CA CYS A 87 -10.41 23.56 25.57
C CYS A 87 -10.33 23.68 27.10
N THR A 88 -9.82 24.79 27.65
CA THR A 88 -9.74 25.05 29.10
C THR A 88 -11.09 25.38 29.76
N GLY A 89 -12.19 25.34 29.00
CA GLY A 89 -13.56 25.51 29.53
C GLY A 89 -14.09 26.95 29.52
N ASN A 90 -13.39 27.88 28.86
CA ASN A 90 -13.88 29.23 28.72
C ASN A 90 -15.03 29.29 27.70
N PHE A 91 -16.26 29.51 28.19
CA PHE A 91 -17.48 29.47 27.40
C PHE A 91 -17.51 30.49 26.23
N LEU A 92 -16.98 31.70 26.44
CA LEU A 92 -16.95 32.74 25.41
C LEU A 92 -16.06 32.34 24.23
N TYR A 93 -14.87 31.80 24.50
CA TYR A 93 -13.97 31.29 23.45
C TYR A 93 -14.53 30.08 22.74
N LEU A 94 -15.27 29.23 23.45
CA LEU A 94 -15.97 28.07 22.86
C LEU A 94 -17.05 28.54 21.88
N LEU A 95 -17.85 29.53 22.23
CA LEU A 95 -18.85 30.11 21.31
C LEU A 95 -18.20 30.70 20.06
N ILE A 96 -17.13 31.51 20.23
CA ILE A 96 -16.41 32.11 19.10
C ILE A 96 -15.88 31.02 18.16
N THR A 97 -15.27 29.96 18.68
CA THR A 97 -14.71 28.88 17.88
C THR A 97 -15.79 28.06 17.17
N ILE A 98 -16.97 27.86 17.78
CA ILE A 98 -18.14 27.25 17.13
C ILE A 98 -18.60 28.10 15.95
N ILE A 99 -18.76 29.41 16.13
CA ILE A 99 -19.20 30.31 15.07
C ILE A 99 -18.22 30.27 13.90
N ILE A 100 -16.91 30.34 14.17
CA ILE A 100 -15.86 30.24 13.14
C ILE A 100 -15.93 28.88 12.41
N SER A 101 -16.10 27.77 13.14
CA SER A 101 -16.17 26.43 12.55
C SER A 101 -17.40 26.27 11.65
N VAL A 102 -18.56 26.77 12.08
CA VAL A 102 -19.80 26.77 11.29
C VAL A 102 -19.67 27.66 10.06
N ALA A 103 -19.09 28.85 10.19
CA ALA A 103 -18.85 29.76 9.07
C ALA A 103 -17.91 29.12 8.02
N LEU A 104 -16.81 28.49 8.45
CA LEU A 104 -15.90 27.77 7.56
C LEU A 104 -16.60 26.56 6.89
N PHE A 105 -17.39 25.81 7.65
CA PHE A 105 -18.15 24.69 7.10
C PHE A 105 -19.14 25.13 6.03
N THR A 106 -19.92 26.18 6.29
CA THR A 106 -20.90 26.71 5.31
C THR A 106 -20.21 27.25 4.06
N LEU A 107 -19.05 27.89 4.20
CA LEU A 107 -18.24 28.36 3.06
C LEU A 107 -17.75 27.18 2.21
N VAL A 108 -17.16 26.16 2.84
CA VAL A 108 -16.69 24.95 2.13
C VAL A 108 -17.86 24.23 1.47
N TRP A 109 -18.98 24.08 2.17
CA TRP A 109 -20.20 23.47 1.64
C TRP A 109 -20.72 24.22 0.41
N TYR A 110 -20.75 25.54 0.45
CA TYR A 110 -21.16 26.39 -0.67
C TYR A 110 -20.24 26.20 -1.90
N LEU A 111 -18.93 26.19 -1.68
CA LEU A 111 -17.94 25.95 -2.74
C LEU A 111 -18.10 24.56 -3.37
N LEU A 112 -18.30 23.54 -2.54
CA LEU A 112 -18.58 22.17 -2.99
C LEU A 112 -19.86 22.12 -3.81
N LYS A 113 -20.96 22.67 -3.31
CA LYS A 113 -22.26 22.72 -4.02
C LYS A 113 -22.11 23.36 -5.40
N LYS A 114 -21.47 24.50 -5.51
CA LYS A 114 -21.27 25.24 -6.77
C LYS A 114 -20.40 24.47 -7.77
N SER A 115 -19.43 23.70 -7.29
CA SER A 115 -18.46 23.02 -8.15
C SER A 115 -18.79 21.55 -8.38
N PHE A 116 -19.73 20.97 -7.65
CA PHE A 116 -20.03 19.52 -7.66
C PHE A 116 -20.34 18.98 -9.05
N LEU A 117 -21.30 19.57 -9.74
CA LEU A 117 -21.68 19.14 -11.09
C LEU A 117 -20.54 19.30 -12.09
N LYS A 118 -19.74 20.37 -11.96
CA LYS A 118 -18.60 20.62 -12.84
C LYS A 118 -17.48 19.60 -12.63
N ILE A 119 -17.22 19.20 -11.40
CA ILE A 119 -16.23 18.17 -11.07
C ILE A 119 -16.73 16.79 -11.52
N LEU A 120 -18.00 16.47 -11.28
CA LEU A 120 -18.61 15.20 -11.65
C LEU A 120 -18.65 15.01 -13.17
N SER A 121 -19.05 16.05 -13.92
CA SER A 121 -19.09 16.00 -15.39
C SER A 121 -17.70 15.98 -16.04
N ALA A 122 -16.72 16.66 -15.45
CA ALA A 122 -15.34 16.63 -15.92
C ALA A 122 -14.69 15.24 -15.77
N THR A 123 -15.10 14.47 -14.75
CA THR A 123 -14.61 13.10 -14.54
C THR A 123 -15.16 12.12 -15.59
N LYS A 124 -16.33 12.42 -16.19
CA LYS A 124 -16.96 11.63 -17.25
C LYS A 124 -16.54 12.02 -18.68
N ARG A 125 -15.69 13.03 -18.83
CA ARG A 125 -15.22 13.42 -20.17
C ARG A 125 -14.31 12.32 -20.71
N ILE A 126 -14.87 11.43 -21.51
CA ILE A 126 -14.14 10.47 -22.34
C ILE A 126 -13.24 11.31 -23.24
N GLU A 127 -11.94 11.30 -23.01
CA GLU A 127 -10.98 11.88 -23.96
C GLU A 127 -11.27 11.22 -25.31
N LYS A 128 -11.54 12.04 -26.34
CA LYS A 128 -11.56 11.55 -27.71
C LYS A 128 -10.21 10.88 -27.93
N LEU A 129 -10.22 9.54 -27.96
CA LEU A 129 -9.03 8.75 -28.25
C LEU A 129 -8.52 9.24 -29.61
N LYS A 130 -7.43 9.99 -29.61
CA LYS A 130 -6.66 10.17 -30.83
C LYS A 130 -6.16 8.78 -31.17
N VAL A 131 -6.78 8.15 -32.15
CA VAL A 131 -6.32 6.89 -32.71
C VAL A 131 -4.92 7.19 -33.27
N LYS A 132 -3.88 6.99 -32.46
CA LYS A 132 -2.53 6.89 -33.00
C LYS A 132 -2.55 5.66 -33.90
N LYS A 133 -2.04 5.80 -35.14
CA LYS A 133 -1.76 4.64 -35.98
C LYS A 133 -1.10 3.58 -35.11
N LEU A 134 -1.84 2.52 -34.83
CA LEU A 134 -1.34 1.41 -34.02
C LEU A 134 -0.25 0.76 -34.87
N ASP A 135 0.99 0.91 -34.42
CA ASP A 135 2.09 0.09 -34.93
C ASP A 135 1.81 -1.33 -34.44
N ILE A 136 1.12 -2.10 -35.29
CA ILE A 136 0.68 -3.47 -34.99
C ILE A 136 1.90 -4.36 -35.09
N ARG A 137 2.76 -4.31 -34.07
CA ARG A 137 3.82 -5.31 -33.89
C ARG A 137 3.19 -6.56 -33.31
N GLN A 138 3.29 -7.64 -34.01
CA GLN A 138 2.91 -8.97 -33.53
C GLN A 138 3.73 -9.31 -32.29
N ARG A 139 3.09 -9.32 -31.13
CA ARG A 139 3.71 -9.65 -29.84
C ARG A 139 3.26 -11.03 -29.42
N GLY A 140 4.10 -11.75 -28.66
CA GLY A 140 3.70 -13.03 -28.08
C GLY A 140 2.48 -12.86 -27.18
N VAL A 141 1.55 -13.82 -27.26
CA VAL A 141 0.28 -13.82 -26.52
C VAL A 141 0.48 -13.63 -25.03
N PHE A 142 1.38 -14.38 -24.42
CA PHE A 142 1.69 -14.30 -22.99
C PHE A 142 2.18 -12.91 -22.56
N SER A 143 3.09 -12.32 -23.32
CA SER A 143 3.60 -10.96 -23.05
C SER A 143 2.49 -9.92 -23.13
N SER A 144 1.53 -10.10 -24.04
CA SER A 144 0.36 -9.22 -24.19
C SER A 144 -0.59 -9.34 -22.99
N LEU A 145 -0.76 -10.54 -22.42
CA LEU A 145 -1.56 -10.76 -21.23
C LEU A 145 -0.92 -10.11 -20.00
N VAL A 146 0.40 -10.25 -19.79
CA VAL A 146 1.13 -9.58 -18.70
C VAL A 146 1.01 -8.07 -18.85
N LYS A 147 1.16 -7.55 -20.07
CA LYS A 147 1.00 -6.11 -20.34
C LYS A 147 -0.42 -5.61 -20.08
N LYS A 148 -1.44 -6.42 -20.33
CA LYS A 148 -2.84 -6.12 -20.00
C LYS A 148 -3.00 -5.94 -18.48
N GLU A 149 -2.43 -6.85 -17.66
CA GLU A 149 -2.48 -6.74 -16.20
C GLU A 149 -1.73 -5.49 -15.71
N LEU A 150 -0.57 -5.19 -16.28
CA LEU A 150 0.18 -3.97 -15.97
C LEU A 150 -0.61 -2.70 -16.35
N ALA A 151 -1.27 -2.70 -17.50
CA ALA A 151 -2.09 -1.56 -17.93
C ALA A 151 -3.29 -1.35 -16.99
N ARG A 152 -3.94 -2.43 -16.53
CA ARG A 152 -5.01 -2.36 -15.51
C ARG A 152 -4.48 -1.78 -14.19
N PHE A 153 -3.36 -2.28 -13.70
CA PHE A 153 -2.73 -1.81 -12.48
C PHE A 153 -2.45 -0.30 -12.54
N THR A 154 -1.85 0.15 -13.63
CA THR A 154 -1.47 1.55 -13.82
C THR A 154 -2.65 2.48 -14.13
N SER A 155 -3.80 1.93 -14.49
CA SER A 155 -5.02 2.72 -14.72
C SER A 155 -5.77 3.10 -13.43
N SER A 156 -5.51 2.40 -12.32
CA SER A 156 -6.20 2.61 -11.04
C SER A 156 -5.21 3.01 -9.95
N SER A 157 -5.29 4.27 -9.49
CA SER A 157 -4.47 4.75 -8.36
C SER A 157 -4.77 4.01 -7.06
N ALA A 158 -6.02 3.59 -6.85
CA ALA A 158 -6.41 2.81 -5.70
C ALA A 158 -5.73 1.43 -5.70
N TYR A 159 -5.66 0.77 -6.85
CA TYR A 159 -4.99 -0.51 -7.00
C TYR A 159 -3.48 -0.38 -6.80
N MET A 160 -2.86 0.64 -7.43
CA MET A 160 -1.43 0.93 -7.26
C MET A 160 -1.05 1.18 -5.80
N LEU A 161 -1.76 2.08 -5.11
CA LEU A 161 -1.41 2.48 -3.75
C LEU A 161 -1.68 1.41 -2.70
N ASN A 162 -2.79 0.67 -2.81
CA ASN A 162 -3.16 -0.25 -1.75
C ASN A 162 -2.57 -1.66 -1.94
N ALA A 163 -2.55 -2.17 -3.18
CA ALA A 163 -2.15 -3.54 -3.41
C ALA A 163 -0.62 -3.73 -3.61
N SER A 164 0.15 -2.65 -3.82
CA SER A 164 1.62 -2.70 -3.98
C SER A 164 2.38 -1.92 -2.91
N MET A 165 1.77 -1.71 -1.74
CA MET A 165 2.38 -0.92 -0.66
C MET A 165 3.70 -1.51 -0.17
N GLY A 166 3.83 -2.84 -0.17
CA GLY A 166 5.08 -3.52 0.17
C GLY A 166 6.25 -3.12 -0.73
N SER A 167 6.02 -3.03 -2.04
CA SER A 167 7.04 -2.59 -3.01
C SER A 167 7.46 -1.13 -2.76
N VAL A 168 6.51 -0.27 -2.42
CA VAL A 168 6.79 1.11 -2.03
C VAL A 168 7.64 1.18 -0.77
N PHE A 169 7.26 0.43 0.27
CA PHE A 169 8.03 0.38 1.52
C PHE A 169 9.42 -0.22 1.33
N MET A 170 9.62 -1.18 0.43
CA MET A 170 10.94 -1.68 0.08
C MET A 170 11.82 -0.58 -0.51
N ILE A 171 11.28 0.23 -1.43
CA ILE A 171 12.00 1.36 -2.01
C ILE A 171 12.34 2.40 -0.93
N VAL A 172 11.41 2.71 -0.03
CA VAL A 172 11.66 3.63 1.09
C VAL A 172 12.74 3.06 2.01
N LEU A 173 12.66 1.78 2.37
CA LEU A 173 13.66 1.09 3.20
C LEU A 173 15.06 1.17 2.56
N MET A 174 15.13 0.95 1.25
CA MET A 174 16.37 1.09 0.48
C MET A 174 17.01 2.49 0.68
N PHE A 175 16.23 3.55 0.49
CA PHE A 175 16.73 4.92 0.68
C PHE A 175 17.12 5.20 2.13
N VAL A 176 16.35 4.73 3.11
CA VAL A 176 16.67 4.90 4.54
C VAL A 176 18.01 4.25 4.87
N ILE A 177 18.26 3.03 4.39
CA ILE A 177 19.53 2.31 4.65
C ILE A 177 20.71 3.01 3.96
N ILE A 178 20.55 3.52 2.74
CA ILE A 178 21.61 4.26 2.05
C ILE A 178 21.99 5.52 2.82
N VAL A 179 21.01 6.28 3.31
CA VAL A 179 21.24 7.61 3.93
C VAL A 179 21.58 7.52 5.40
N LYS A 180 21.04 6.55 6.11
CA LYS A 180 21.03 6.48 7.59
C LYS A 180 21.38 5.08 8.11
N LYS A 181 22.41 4.42 7.54
CA LYS A 181 22.86 3.10 7.97
C LYS A 181 23.12 2.99 9.47
N ASP A 182 23.64 4.07 10.08
CA ASP A 182 24.01 4.08 11.50
C ASP A 182 22.79 4.00 12.43
N ILE A 183 21.64 4.52 12.01
CA ILE A 183 20.39 4.39 12.77
C ILE A 183 19.98 2.92 12.88
N PHE A 184 20.18 2.14 11.80
CA PHE A 184 19.85 0.72 11.84
C PHE A 184 20.66 -0.03 12.92
N PHE A 185 21.97 0.22 13.01
CA PHE A 185 22.81 -0.39 14.03
C PHE A 185 22.50 0.13 15.44
N GLN A 186 22.12 1.41 15.58
CA GLN A 186 21.71 2.00 16.86
C GLN A 186 20.37 1.47 17.37
N MET A 187 19.47 1.03 16.48
CA MET A 187 18.19 0.42 16.89
C MET A 187 18.34 -0.98 17.50
N PHE A 188 19.44 -1.68 17.20
CA PHE A 188 19.64 -3.07 17.60
C PHE A 188 21.02 -3.33 18.25
N PRO A 189 21.48 -2.51 19.21
CA PRO A 189 22.85 -2.58 19.76
C PRO A 189 23.12 -3.87 20.54
N TYR A 190 22.08 -4.58 21.00
CA TYR A 190 22.19 -5.76 21.85
C TYR A 190 21.78 -7.07 21.14
N ILE A 191 21.49 -7.02 19.82
CA ILE A 191 21.05 -8.20 19.09
C ILE A 191 22.26 -8.87 18.46
N GLU A 192 22.50 -10.15 18.77
CA GLU A 192 23.54 -10.94 18.10
C GLU A 192 23.32 -10.99 16.57
N GLY A 193 24.41 -10.95 15.80
CA GLY A 193 24.36 -10.87 14.34
C GLY A 193 23.51 -11.94 13.66
N LYS A 194 23.42 -13.15 14.24
CA LYS A 194 22.55 -14.23 13.73
C LYS A 194 21.07 -13.88 13.78
N TYR A 195 20.60 -13.19 14.84
CA TYR A 195 19.21 -12.75 14.96
C TYR A 195 18.91 -11.52 14.09
N ILE A 196 19.92 -10.68 13.81
CA ILE A 196 19.79 -9.56 12.87
C ILE A 196 19.42 -10.11 11.49
N ASN A 197 20.09 -11.16 11.02
CA ASN A 197 19.78 -11.80 9.74
C ASN A 197 18.35 -12.34 9.69
N VAL A 198 17.88 -13.01 10.75
CA VAL A 198 16.50 -13.49 10.88
C VAL A 198 15.51 -12.31 10.80
N GLY A 199 15.77 -11.26 11.56
CA GLY A 199 14.92 -10.06 11.60
C GLY A 199 14.79 -9.41 10.24
N ILE A 200 15.90 -9.25 9.51
CA ILE A 200 15.89 -8.68 8.17
C ILE A 200 15.14 -9.58 7.17
N MET A 201 15.37 -10.88 7.19
CA MET A 201 14.60 -11.81 6.36
C MET A 201 13.10 -11.72 6.66
N ALA A 202 12.72 -11.67 7.93
CA ALA A 202 11.32 -11.52 8.33
C ALA A 202 10.71 -10.19 7.86
N VAL A 203 11.46 -9.09 7.90
CA VAL A 203 11.03 -7.79 7.34
C VAL A 203 10.78 -7.91 5.84
N PHE A 204 11.67 -8.56 5.08
CA PHE A 204 11.43 -8.79 3.65
C PHE A 204 10.21 -9.66 3.41
N PHE A 205 10.02 -10.74 4.15
CA PHE A 205 8.83 -11.58 4.03
C PHE A 205 7.55 -10.80 4.34
N PHE A 206 7.57 -9.97 5.38
CA PHE A 206 6.45 -9.09 5.71
C PHE A 206 6.17 -8.08 4.59
N LEU A 207 7.20 -7.39 4.06
CA LEU A 207 7.03 -6.44 2.97
C LEU A 207 6.57 -7.11 1.67
N ILE A 208 7.07 -8.30 1.35
CA ILE A 208 6.60 -9.10 0.20
C ILE A 208 5.12 -9.45 0.38
N SER A 209 4.70 -9.86 1.57
CA SER A 209 3.32 -10.27 1.87
C SER A 209 2.32 -9.12 1.82
N THR A 210 2.75 -7.89 2.06
CA THR A 210 1.88 -6.70 1.93
C THR A 210 1.58 -6.33 0.47
N ASN A 211 2.21 -7.00 -0.49
CA ASN A 211 1.83 -6.94 -1.90
C ASN A 211 0.78 -8.01 -2.18
N PHE A 212 -0.45 -7.62 -2.45
CA PHE A 212 -1.55 -8.56 -2.71
C PHE A 212 -2.25 -8.31 -4.06
N MET A 213 -1.51 -7.78 -5.04
CA MET A 213 -2.03 -7.51 -6.39
C MET A 213 -2.65 -8.75 -7.03
N GLY A 214 -2.02 -9.94 -6.85
CA GLY A 214 -2.55 -11.21 -7.33
C GLY A 214 -3.91 -11.57 -6.73
N ALA A 215 -4.15 -11.24 -5.45
CA ALA A 215 -5.39 -11.51 -4.74
C ALA A 215 -6.59 -10.65 -5.22
N CYS A 216 -6.32 -9.63 -6.04
CA CYS A 216 -7.35 -8.79 -6.65
C CYS A 216 -7.51 -9.04 -8.15
N SER A 217 -6.54 -9.67 -8.80
CA SER A 217 -6.37 -9.67 -10.27
C SER A 217 -7.51 -10.32 -11.04
N VAL A 218 -8.11 -11.40 -10.54
CA VAL A 218 -9.29 -12.06 -11.13
C VAL A 218 -10.55 -11.27 -10.79
N SER A 219 -10.72 -10.89 -9.53
CA SER A 219 -11.89 -10.15 -9.05
C SER A 219 -12.06 -8.81 -9.74
N LEU A 220 -10.97 -8.12 -10.08
CA LEU A 220 -11.02 -6.86 -10.82
C LEU A 220 -11.49 -7.00 -12.27
N GLU A 221 -11.54 -8.20 -12.84
CA GLU A 221 -12.19 -8.44 -14.11
C GLU A 221 -13.70 -8.24 -13.99
N GLY A 222 -14.28 -8.58 -12.83
CA GLY A 222 -15.68 -8.35 -12.51
C GLY A 222 -16.61 -8.91 -13.58
N LYS A 223 -17.64 -8.14 -13.93
CA LYS A 223 -18.60 -8.49 -14.99
C LYS A 223 -17.98 -8.71 -16.38
N ASN A 224 -16.74 -8.25 -16.59
CA ASN A 224 -16.05 -8.36 -17.88
C ASN A 224 -15.16 -9.62 -17.97
N ILE A 225 -15.23 -10.54 -17.03
CA ILE A 225 -14.44 -11.78 -17.02
C ILE A 225 -14.69 -12.64 -18.27
N TRP A 226 -15.89 -12.57 -18.83
CA TRP A 226 -16.27 -13.25 -20.06
C TRP A 226 -15.39 -12.87 -21.26
N ILE A 227 -14.91 -11.60 -21.31
CA ILE A 227 -14.02 -11.13 -22.39
C ILE A 227 -12.72 -11.92 -22.38
N THR A 228 -12.14 -12.12 -21.19
CA THR A 228 -10.88 -12.87 -21.05
C THR A 228 -11.08 -14.35 -21.39
N LYS A 229 -12.26 -14.92 -21.06
CA LYS A 229 -12.61 -16.31 -21.38
C LYS A 229 -12.91 -16.54 -22.86
N SER A 230 -13.39 -15.53 -23.58
CA SER A 230 -13.68 -15.63 -25.02
C SER A 230 -12.44 -15.54 -25.92
N LEU A 231 -11.30 -15.16 -25.35
CA LEU A 231 -10.04 -15.11 -26.11
C LEU A 231 -9.58 -16.53 -26.48
N PRO A 232 -9.06 -16.75 -27.71
CA PRO A 232 -8.49 -18.03 -28.13
C PRO A 232 -7.09 -18.23 -27.51
N VAL A 233 -7.04 -18.32 -26.17
CA VAL A 233 -5.81 -18.41 -25.38
C VAL A 233 -6.00 -19.44 -24.26
N ASP A 234 -4.98 -20.19 -23.96
CA ASP A 234 -5.02 -21.16 -22.86
C ASP A 234 -5.30 -20.48 -21.52
N THR A 235 -6.25 -21.01 -20.77
CA THR A 235 -6.60 -20.51 -19.42
C THR A 235 -5.39 -20.51 -18.50
N LYS A 236 -4.48 -21.48 -18.70
CA LYS A 236 -3.21 -21.54 -17.98
C LYS A 236 -2.39 -20.26 -18.19
N ASP A 237 -2.28 -19.76 -19.41
CA ASP A 237 -1.52 -18.56 -19.72
C ASP A 237 -2.18 -17.31 -19.14
N ILE A 238 -3.52 -17.28 -19.09
CA ILE A 238 -4.27 -16.19 -18.44
C ILE A 238 -3.94 -16.12 -16.95
N LEU A 239 -3.96 -17.26 -16.24
CA LEU A 239 -3.67 -17.30 -14.81
C LEU A 239 -2.18 -17.06 -14.50
N LEU A 240 -1.28 -17.66 -15.29
CA LEU A 240 0.16 -17.45 -15.11
C LEU A 240 0.59 -16.03 -15.44
N SER A 241 -0.06 -15.34 -16.37
CA SER A 241 0.23 -13.92 -16.63
C SER A 241 -0.03 -13.03 -15.42
N LYS A 242 -1.06 -13.36 -14.61
CA LYS A 242 -1.36 -12.68 -13.33
C LYS A 242 -0.31 -12.97 -12.26
N VAL A 243 0.18 -14.22 -12.20
CA VAL A 243 1.29 -14.61 -11.31
C VAL A 243 2.56 -13.84 -11.69
N VAL A 244 2.95 -13.88 -12.97
CA VAL A 244 4.16 -13.19 -13.47
C VAL A 244 4.07 -11.68 -13.26
N PHE A 245 2.91 -11.08 -13.52
CA PHE A 245 2.67 -9.66 -13.23
C PHE A 245 2.95 -9.33 -11.75
N HIS A 246 2.43 -10.14 -10.84
CA HIS A 246 2.66 -9.96 -9.39
C HIS A 246 4.14 -10.19 -9.03
N CYS A 247 4.77 -11.26 -9.56
CA CYS A 247 6.20 -11.52 -9.39
C CYS A 247 7.06 -10.32 -9.79
N LEU A 248 6.84 -9.75 -10.97
CA LEU A 248 7.63 -8.64 -11.48
C LEU A 248 7.57 -7.41 -10.56
N LEU A 249 6.38 -7.06 -10.11
CA LEU A 249 6.19 -5.87 -9.25
C LEU A 249 6.64 -6.08 -7.80
N THR A 250 6.77 -7.34 -7.35
CA THR A 250 7.17 -7.66 -5.97
C THR A 250 8.64 -8.04 -5.88
N ILE A 251 9.12 -8.95 -6.75
CA ILE A 251 10.46 -9.51 -6.66
C ILE A 251 11.52 -8.51 -7.10
N ILE A 252 11.27 -7.72 -8.15
CA ILE A 252 12.28 -6.77 -8.65
C ILE A 252 12.64 -5.73 -7.58
N PRO A 253 11.70 -4.99 -6.97
CA PRO A 253 12.03 -4.07 -5.88
C PRO A 253 12.66 -4.77 -4.68
N ALA A 254 12.19 -5.98 -4.33
CA ALA A 254 12.72 -6.74 -3.21
C ALA A 254 14.17 -7.18 -3.43
N LEU A 255 14.52 -7.65 -4.61
CA LEU A 255 15.89 -8.04 -4.94
C LEU A 255 16.83 -6.84 -4.98
N ILE A 256 16.41 -5.72 -5.58
CA ILE A 256 17.23 -4.49 -5.61
C ILE A 256 17.50 -4.01 -4.18
N THR A 257 16.45 -3.93 -3.36
CA THR A 257 16.59 -3.55 -1.94
C THR A 257 17.44 -4.55 -1.19
N GLY A 258 17.23 -5.87 -1.40
CA GLY A 258 17.99 -6.95 -0.78
C GLY A 258 19.48 -6.91 -1.11
N LEU A 259 19.84 -6.64 -2.37
CA LEU A 259 21.23 -6.45 -2.79
C LEU A 259 21.90 -5.28 -2.04
N ILE A 260 21.21 -4.15 -1.95
CA ILE A 260 21.73 -2.97 -1.25
C ILE A 260 21.89 -3.25 0.23
N VAL A 261 20.92 -3.93 0.84
CA VAL A 261 20.96 -4.37 2.25
C VAL A 261 22.14 -5.30 2.49
N CYS A 262 22.38 -6.30 1.61
CA CYS A 262 23.50 -7.23 1.71
C CYS A 262 24.86 -6.48 1.66
N VAL A 263 25.00 -5.53 0.75
CA VAL A 263 26.25 -4.78 0.57
C VAL A 263 26.52 -3.83 1.74
N ILE A 264 25.51 -3.04 2.14
CA ILE A 264 25.71 -1.99 3.17
C ILE A 264 25.81 -2.59 4.59
N LEU A 265 24.94 -3.56 4.91
CA LEU A 265 24.88 -4.16 6.23
C LEU A 265 25.74 -5.43 6.36
N LYS A 266 26.44 -5.84 5.29
CA LYS A 266 27.31 -7.04 5.25
C LYS A 266 26.57 -8.32 5.68
N ILE A 267 25.36 -8.50 5.19
CA ILE A 267 24.47 -9.62 5.53
C ILE A 267 24.69 -10.78 4.56
N ASN A 268 24.39 -11.99 5.03
CA ASN A 268 24.53 -13.21 4.21
C ASN A 268 23.65 -13.12 2.95
N PRO A 269 24.22 -13.27 1.74
CA PRO A 269 23.51 -13.15 0.46
C PRO A 269 22.44 -14.24 0.24
N ILE A 270 22.37 -15.27 1.09
CA ILE A 270 21.30 -16.27 1.08
C ILE A 270 19.88 -15.64 1.16
N ILE A 271 19.79 -14.42 1.68
CA ILE A 271 18.55 -13.65 1.75
C ILE A 271 17.98 -13.38 0.36
N LEU A 272 18.81 -13.21 -0.67
CA LEU A 272 18.34 -12.97 -2.03
C LEU A 272 17.60 -14.17 -2.61
N LEU A 273 18.10 -15.37 -2.31
CA LEU A 273 17.41 -16.60 -2.68
C LEU A 273 16.08 -16.76 -1.93
N ALA A 274 16.09 -16.42 -0.63
CA ALA A 274 14.87 -16.46 0.19
C ALA A 274 13.81 -15.46 -0.32
N ILE A 275 14.22 -14.23 -0.71
CA ILE A 275 13.35 -13.22 -1.34
C ILE A 275 12.71 -13.75 -2.62
N LEU A 276 13.50 -14.38 -3.49
CA LEU A 276 13.03 -14.94 -4.75
C LEU A 276 11.97 -16.01 -4.52
N ILE A 277 12.27 -17.00 -3.66
CA ILE A 277 11.36 -18.11 -3.35
C ILE A 277 10.08 -17.59 -2.69
N ALA A 278 10.19 -16.69 -1.69
CA ALA A 278 9.02 -16.10 -1.04
C ALA A 278 8.18 -15.27 -2.02
N GLY A 279 8.79 -14.51 -2.90
CA GLY A 279 8.07 -13.73 -3.91
C GLY A 279 7.25 -14.59 -4.86
N ILE A 280 7.81 -15.74 -5.30
CA ILE A 280 7.10 -16.72 -6.13
C ILE A 280 5.95 -17.36 -5.32
N PHE A 281 6.21 -17.78 -4.08
CA PHE A 281 5.22 -18.35 -3.19
C PHE A 281 4.02 -17.41 -3.01
N TYR A 282 4.24 -16.17 -2.61
CA TYR A 282 3.16 -15.20 -2.40
C TYR A 282 2.40 -14.88 -3.69
N SER A 283 3.09 -14.82 -4.82
CA SER A 283 2.43 -14.58 -6.11
C SER A 283 1.48 -15.71 -6.49
N LEU A 284 1.90 -16.96 -6.31
CA LEU A 284 1.06 -18.13 -6.55
C LEU A 284 -0.08 -18.21 -5.54
N MET A 285 0.20 -18.01 -4.26
CA MET A 285 -0.81 -18.03 -3.19
C MET A 285 -1.91 -16.99 -3.45
N ASN A 286 -1.54 -15.76 -3.76
CA ASN A 286 -2.47 -14.66 -3.97
C ASN A 286 -3.40 -14.91 -5.17
N VAL A 287 -2.87 -15.36 -6.30
CA VAL A 287 -3.71 -15.69 -7.48
C VAL A 287 -4.58 -16.90 -7.19
N THR A 288 -4.05 -17.93 -6.51
CA THR A 288 -4.82 -19.11 -6.10
C THR A 288 -5.99 -18.74 -5.20
N LEU A 289 -5.77 -17.90 -4.18
CA LEU A 289 -6.84 -17.42 -3.31
C LEU A 289 -7.90 -16.65 -4.11
N ASN A 290 -7.49 -15.85 -5.07
CA ASN A 290 -8.44 -15.07 -5.87
C ASN A 290 -9.26 -15.91 -6.84
N VAL A 291 -8.72 -17.03 -7.33
CA VAL A 291 -9.50 -18.03 -8.10
C VAL A 291 -10.46 -18.81 -7.21
N LEU A 292 -10.05 -19.08 -5.95
CA LEU A 292 -10.90 -19.79 -4.98
C LEU A 292 -12.07 -18.97 -4.49
N MET A 293 -11.86 -17.68 -4.22
CA MET A 293 -12.83 -16.77 -3.60
C MET A 293 -12.92 -15.43 -4.36
N PRO A 294 -13.32 -15.43 -5.64
CA PRO A 294 -13.40 -14.20 -6.41
C PRO A 294 -14.60 -13.36 -5.98
N THR A 295 -14.44 -12.05 -6.00
CA THR A 295 -15.53 -11.07 -5.83
C THR A 295 -15.77 -10.42 -7.19
N LEU A 296 -16.75 -10.93 -7.96
CA LEU A 296 -17.01 -10.48 -9.34
C LEU A 296 -18.04 -9.37 -9.41
N HIS A 297 -18.98 -9.31 -8.46
CA HIS A 297 -20.05 -8.31 -8.40
C HIS A 297 -19.66 -7.17 -7.48
N TRP A 298 -19.10 -6.11 -8.03
CA TRP A 298 -18.70 -4.92 -7.30
C TRP A 298 -19.07 -3.65 -8.07
N THR A 299 -19.33 -2.58 -7.33
CA THR A 299 -19.62 -1.25 -7.87
C THR A 299 -18.41 -0.32 -7.82
N ASN A 300 -17.47 -0.59 -6.90
CA ASN A 300 -16.27 0.19 -6.72
C ASN A 300 -15.05 -0.75 -6.58
N GLU A 301 -13.97 -0.47 -7.30
CA GLU A 301 -12.72 -1.24 -7.23
C GLU A 301 -12.12 -1.30 -5.81
N ILE A 302 -12.34 -0.26 -4.99
CA ILE A 302 -11.84 -0.19 -3.62
C ILE A 302 -12.41 -1.33 -2.76
N THR A 303 -13.66 -1.75 -3.00
CA THR A 303 -14.26 -2.88 -2.26
C THR A 303 -13.54 -4.18 -2.54
N VAL A 304 -13.12 -4.42 -3.78
CA VAL A 304 -12.33 -5.59 -4.16
C VAL A 304 -10.96 -5.55 -3.52
N ILE A 305 -10.31 -4.38 -3.54
CA ILE A 305 -8.92 -4.24 -3.08
C ILE A 305 -8.82 -4.31 -1.55
N LYS A 306 -9.75 -3.67 -0.82
CA LYS A 306 -9.64 -3.53 0.65
C LYS A 306 -10.58 -4.41 1.45
N GLN A 307 -11.77 -4.73 0.91
CA GLN A 307 -12.86 -5.34 1.66
C GLN A 307 -13.23 -6.74 1.18
N SER A 308 -12.58 -7.26 0.13
CA SER A 308 -12.85 -8.63 -0.32
C SER A 308 -12.25 -9.63 0.67
N GLY A 309 -12.96 -10.73 0.90
CA GLY A 309 -12.46 -11.83 1.74
C GLY A 309 -11.11 -12.37 1.26
N CYS A 310 -10.89 -12.38 -0.06
CA CYS A 310 -9.63 -12.80 -0.66
C CYS A 310 -8.47 -11.86 -0.27
N SER A 311 -8.65 -10.54 -0.37
CA SER A 311 -7.61 -9.57 0.00
C SER A 311 -7.30 -9.61 1.50
N MET A 312 -8.32 -9.81 2.34
CA MET A 312 -8.13 -9.96 3.79
C MET A 312 -7.36 -11.24 4.12
N LEU A 313 -7.74 -12.38 3.52
CA LEU A 313 -7.02 -13.65 3.72
C LEU A 313 -5.59 -13.59 3.20
N ALA A 314 -5.34 -12.93 2.07
CA ALA A 314 -4.01 -12.72 1.56
C ALA A 314 -3.15 -11.89 2.51
N ALA A 315 -3.68 -10.82 3.09
CA ALA A 315 -2.99 -9.97 4.05
C ALA A 315 -2.71 -10.72 5.36
N ILE A 316 -3.72 -11.34 5.98
CA ILE A 316 -3.59 -12.07 7.26
C ILE A 316 -2.66 -13.27 7.07
N GLY A 317 -2.90 -14.11 6.06
CA GLY A 317 -2.05 -15.26 5.74
C GLY A 317 -0.62 -14.87 5.42
N GLY A 318 -0.45 -13.69 4.78
CA GLY A 318 0.85 -13.12 4.51
C GLY A 318 1.63 -12.78 5.79
N TRP A 319 0.97 -12.24 6.80
CA TRP A 319 1.62 -11.89 8.08
C TRP A 319 1.95 -13.11 8.94
N ILE A 320 1.18 -14.17 8.84
CA ILE A 320 1.44 -15.43 9.58
C ILE A 320 2.79 -16.03 9.17
N TYR A 321 3.15 -15.98 7.90
CA TYR A 321 4.38 -16.59 7.39
C TYR A 321 5.65 -16.01 8.06
N PRO A 322 5.92 -14.70 8.11
CA PRO A 322 7.09 -14.16 8.81
C PRO A 322 7.03 -14.39 10.33
N ILE A 323 5.84 -14.42 10.93
CA ILE A 323 5.68 -14.71 12.37
C ILE A 323 6.11 -16.14 12.67
N ILE A 324 5.65 -17.13 11.89
CA ILE A 324 6.07 -18.53 12.06
C ILE A 324 7.57 -18.67 11.79
N PHE A 325 8.10 -17.99 10.77
CA PHE A 325 9.52 -17.98 10.48
C PHE A 325 10.36 -17.50 11.69
N ILE A 326 9.98 -16.39 12.33
CA ILE A 326 10.68 -15.89 13.54
C ILE A 326 10.52 -16.90 14.68
N ALA A 327 9.32 -17.35 14.96
CA ALA A 327 9.05 -18.26 16.09
C ALA A 327 9.88 -19.55 16.01
N LEU A 328 9.92 -20.17 14.83
CA LEU A 328 10.71 -21.37 14.61
C LEU A 328 12.23 -21.10 14.63
N SER A 329 12.68 -19.94 14.16
CA SER A 329 14.10 -19.57 14.22
C SER A 329 14.60 -19.48 15.67
N VAL A 330 13.78 -18.96 16.59
CA VAL A 330 14.12 -18.89 18.02
C VAL A 330 14.24 -20.29 18.63
N VAL A 331 13.33 -21.21 18.24
CA VAL A 331 13.39 -22.60 18.71
C VAL A 331 14.64 -23.31 18.20
N THR A 332 14.97 -23.18 16.93
CA THR A 332 16.13 -23.84 16.32
C THR A 332 17.44 -23.35 16.90
N VAL A 333 17.56 -22.03 17.14
CA VAL A 333 18.77 -21.47 17.78
C VAL A 333 18.91 -21.94 19.24
N LYS A 334 17.81 -22.05 20.00
CA LYS A 334 17.84 -22.58 21.37
C LYS A 334 18.28 -24.04 21.42
N GLN A 335 17.98 -24.81 20.38
CA GLN A 335 18.41 -26.22 20.26
C GLN A 335 19.84 -26.39 19.75
N GLY A 336 20.56 -25.29 19.48
CA GLY A 336 21.95 -25.31 19.02
C GLY A 336 22.11 -25.65 17.52
N TRP A 337 21.05 -25.56 16.72
CA TRP A 337 21.13 -25.82 15.29
C TRP A 337 21.79 -24.64 14.56
N ASP A 338 22.48 -24.94 13.44
CA ASP A 338 22.98 -23.90 12.56
C ASP A 338 21.81 -23.18 11.88
N ILE A 339 21.80 -21.86 12.04
CA ILE A 339 20.76 -20.99 11.48
C ILE A 339 20.69 -21.07 9.94
N THR A 340 21.83 -21.38 9.29
CA THR A 340 21.90 -21.53 7.82
C THR A 340 21.11 -22.77 7.36
N ILE A 341 21.21 -23.86 8.11
CA ILE A 341 20.43 -25.08 7.85
C ILE A 341 18.93 -24.78 7.99
N TYR A 342 18.57 -24.01 9.00
CA TYR A 342 17.17 -23.57 9.17
C TYR A 342 16.67 -22.77 7.96
N TYR A 343 17.45 -21.83 7.43
CA TYR A 343 17.08 -21.06 6.24
C TYR A 343 16.87 -21.97 5.03
N LEU A 344 17.76 -22.94 4.81
CA LEU A 344 17.65 -23.89 3.71
C LEU A 344 16.39 -24.75 3.81
N ILE A 345 16.09 -25.28 5.00
CA ILE A 345 14.88 -26.07 5.26
C ILE A 345 13.63 -25.22 5.00
N TRP A 346 13.60 -23.98 5.52
CA TRP A 346 12.48 -23.07 5.32
C TRP A 346 12.23 -22.76 3.84
N MET A 347 13.29 -22.48 3.09
CA MET A 347 13.22 -22.25 1.66
C MET A 347 12.76 -23.49 0.89
N LEU A 348 13.24 -24.68 1.28
CA LEU A 348 12.82 -25.93 0.65
C LEU A 348 11.33 -26.20 0.87
N VAL A 349 10.83 -26.05 2.10
CA VAL A 349 9.40 -26.21 2.40
C VAL A 349 8.56 -25.21 1.59
N THR A 350 8.98 -23.94 1.55
CA THR A 350 8.29 -22.90 0.78
C THR A 350 8.28 -23.21 -0.72
N LEU A 351 9.37 -23.75 -1.26
CA LEU A 351 9.48 -24.16 -2.66
C LEU A 351 8.53 -25.32 -2.97
N ILE A 352 8.47 -26.35 -2.10
CA ILE A 352 7.54 -27.48 -2.26
C ILE A 352 6.10 -26.99 -2.29
N VAL A 353 5.72 -26.12 -1.35
CA VAL A 353 4.36 -25.54 -1.34
C VAL A 353 4.10 -24.71 -2.60
N SER A 354 5.08 -23.96 -3.09
CA SER A 354 4.96 -23.21 -4.35
C SER A 354 4.71 -24.12 -5.56
N ILE A 355 5.40 -25.26 -5.63
CA ILE A 355 5.20 -26.26 -6.70
C ILE A 355 3.78 -26.86 -6.61
N LEU A 356 3.29 -27.13 -5.41
CA LEU A 356 1.92 -27.64 -5.22
C LEU A 356 0.87 -26.61 -5.65
N LEU A 357 1.06 -25.34 -5.28
CA LEU A 357 0.18 -24.23 -5.69
C LEU A 357 0.21 -24.05 -7.23
N TYR A 358 1.39 -24.08 -7.84
CA TYR A 358 1.54 -24.02 -9.29
C TYR A 358 0.78 -25.14 -10.00
N ARG A 359 0.96 -26.37 -9.54
CA ARG A 359 0.25 -27.54 -10.09
C ARG A 359 -1.26 -27.40 -9.93
N TRP A 360 -1.72 -26.97 -8.77
CA TRP A 360 -3.14 -26.74 -8.52
C TRP A 360 -3.69 -25.66 -9.46
N LEU A 361 -2.99 -24.52 -9.55
CA LEU A 361 -3.41 -23.38 -10.38
C LEU A 361 -3.52 -23.75 -11.86
N THR A 362 -2.56 -24.51 -12.37
CA THR A 362 -2.51 -24.93 -13.79
C THR A 362 -3.43 -26.08 -14.16
N THR A 363 -4.04 -26.75 -13.18
CA THR A 363 -4.96 -27.88 -13.40
C THR A 363 -6.36 -27.56 -12.89
N LYS A 364 -6.61 -27.73 -11.60
CA LYS A 364 -7.92 -27.49 -10.96
C LYS A 364 -8.29 -26.00 -10.99
N GLY A 365 -7.30 -25.11 -10.84
CA GLY A 365 -7.50 -23.67 -10.89
C GLY A 365 -8.01 -23.19 -12.25
N CYS A 366 -7.49 -23.75 -13.35
CA CYS A 366 -7.99 -23.44 -14.70
C CYS A 366 -9.46 -23.84 -14.88
N LYS A 367 -9.84 -25.04 -14.43
CA LYS A 367 -11.24 -25.49 -14.47
C LYS A 367 -12.13 -24.54 -13.68
N LYS A 368 -11.75 -24.26 -12.43
CA LYS A 368 -12.50 -23.37 -11.55
C LYS A 368 -12.63 -21.95 -12.13
N TYR A 369 -11.59 -21.42 -12.77
CA TYR A 369 -11.65 -20.11 -13.42
C TYR A 369 -12.68 -20.08 -14.58
N LEU A 370 -12.78 -21.16 -15.35
CA LEU A 370 -13.78 -21.27 -16.43
C LEU A 370 -15.21 -21.31 -15.91
N ASP A 371 -15.42 -21.91 -14.73
CA ASP A 371 -16.75 -22.02 -14.09
C ASP A 371 -17.22 -20.72 -13.40
N LEU A 372 -16.37 -19.69 -13.27
CA LEU A 372 -16.73 -18.38 -12.69
C LEU A 372 -17.75 -17.65 -13.59
N ASN A 373 -18.82 -17.13 -13.00
CA ASN A 373 -19.88 -16.39 -13.69
C ASN A 373 -20.00 -14.96 -13.16
#